data_d67f5a997c443290f3611dad28f61e66
#
_entry.id   d67f5a997c443290f3611dad28f61e66
#
_cell.length_a   1.000
_cell.length_b   1.000
_cell.length_c   1.000
_cell.angle_alpha   90.00
_cell.angle_beta   90.00
_cell.angle_gamma   90.00
#
_symmetry.space_group_name_H-M   'P 1'
#
loop_
_entity.id
_entity.type
_entity.pdbx_description
1 polymer ?
#
loop_
_entity_poly.entity_id
_entity_poly.type
_entity_poly.pdbx_seq_one_letter_code
_entity_poly.pdbx_strand_id
1 'polypeptide(L)'
;MPEGRLIQELADYEKEPDANQATVESIQATVAFAPSDSPNTDASIIPATEPISPTKPARCLLLFTPEGEAAGMALYFYNYSTWRSRAGIYLEDLYVRESARGKGYGKKLLSTLAKQVLAIDGGRLDWAVLKWNEPSIKFYESIGAYAMNDWVGMRVDGEGLNKLASLTD
;
A
#
# COMPACT_ATOMS: atom_id res chain seq x y z
N MET A 1 9.78 5.34 -13.55
CA MET A 1 8.40 5.55 -13.07
C MET A 1 8.43 6.24 -11.71
N PRO A 2 7.46 7.12 -11.36
CA PRO A 2 7.47 7.84 -10.08
C PRO A 2 7.43 6.90 -8.87
N GLU A 3 6.61 5.85 -8.91
CA GLU A 3 6.46 4.88 -7.82
C GLU A 3 7.77 4.16 -7.46
N GLY A 4 8.58 3.76 -8.43
CA GLY A 4 9.87 3.12 -8.16
C GLY A 4 10.83 4.01 -7.37
N ARG A 5 10.81 5.32 -7.62
CA ARG A 5 11.58 6.28 -6.82
C ARG A 5 11.01 6.43 -5.41
N LEU A 6 9.69 6.50 -5.28
CA LEU A 6 9.04 6.64 -3.99
C LEU A 6 9.22 5.40 -3.11
N ILE A 7 9.28 4.18 -3.71
CA ILE A 7 9.60 2.94 -3.00
C ILE A 7 11.04 2.98 -2.46
N GLN A 8 12.01 3.43 -3.27
CA GLN A 8 13.39 3.58 -2.79
C GLN A 8 13.50 4.63 -1.69
N GLU A 9 12.87 5.79 -1.86
CA GLU A 9 12.84 6.83 -0.82
C GLU A 9 12.19 6.34 0.48
N LEU A 10 11.21 5.45 0.41
CA LEU A 10 10.61 4.78 1.58
C LEU A 10 11.62 3.83 2.24
N ALA A 11 12.30 2.99 1.46
CA ALA A 11 13.31 2.07 1.98
C ALA A 11 14.45 2.83 2.69
N ASP A 12 14.88 3.96 2.13
CA ASP A 12 15.86 4.86 2.75
C ASP A 12 15.34 5.42 4.09
N TYR A 13 14.09 5.85 4.12
CA TYR A 13 13.44 6.34 5.34
C TYR A 13 13.33 5.26 6.42
N GLU A 14 13.05 4.03 6.03
CA GLU A 14 12.94 2.86 6.92
C GLU A 14 14.28 2.30 7.34
N LYS A 15 15.40 2.88 6.86
CA LYS A 15 16.78 2.47 7.15
C LYS A 15 17.17 1.10 6.61
N GLU A 16 16.49 0.69 5.54
CA GLU A 16 16.72 -0.57 4.83
C GLU A 16 16.95 -0.33 3.32
N PRO A 17 17.89 0.56 2.93
CA PRO A 17 18.08 0.98 1.54
C PRO A 17 18.40 -0.17 0.60
N ASP A 18 19.09 -1.20 1.11
CA ASP A 18 19.53 -2.35 0.32
C ASP A 18 18.47 -3.47 0.27
N ALA A 19 17.38 -3.34 1.04
CA ALA A 19 16.27 -4.32 1.03
C ALA A 19 15.39 -4.19 -0.21
N ASN A 20 15.37 -3.02 -0.85
CA ASN A 20 14.57 -2.79 -2.04
C ASN A 20 15.17 -3.48 -3.27
N GLN A 21 14.49 -4.51 -3.76
CA GLN A 21 14.85 -5.24 -4.98
C GLN A 21 13.92 -4.91 -6.16
N ALA A 22 12.99 -3.96 -5.97
CA ALA A 22 12.03 -3.60 -7.00
C ALA A 22 12.73 -2.82 -8.14
N THR A 23 12.50 -3.28 -9.37
CA THR A 23 12.91 -2.58 -10.59
C THR A 23 11.69 -2.00 -11.30
N VAL A 24 11.90 -1.10 -12.25
CA VAL A 24 10.80 -0.57 -13.09
C VAL A 24 10.06 -1.72 -13.78
N GLU A 25 10.80 -2.69 -14.31
CA GLU A 25 10.26 -3.85 -15.02
C GLU A 25 9.44 -4.73 -14.07
N SER A 26 9.93 -5.03 -12.87
CA SER A 26 9.21 -5.83 -11.90
C SER A 26 7.94 -5.15 -11.41
N ILE A 27 7.97 -3.83 -11.18
CA ILE A 27 6.78 -3.05 -10.80
C ILE A 27 5.75 -3.07 -11.94
N GLN A 28 6.16 -2.89 -13.20
CA GLN A 28 5.26 -2.98 -14.37
C GLN A 28 4.62 -4.36 -14.51
N ALA A 29 5.35 -5.40 -14.15
CA ALA A 29 4.85 -6.77 -14.22
C ALA A 29 3.87 -7.13 -13.10
N THR A 30 3.96 -6.48 -11.94
CA THR A 30 3.25 -6.90 -10.71
C THR A 30 2.20 -5.92 -10.21
N VAL A 31 2.17 -4.68 -10.71
CA VAL A 31 1.15 -3.68 -10.35
C VAL A 31 0.14 -3.55 -11.49
N ALA A 32 -1.14 -3.53 -11.14
CA ALA A 32 -2.23 -3.30 -12.08
C ALA A 32 -2.39 -1.79 -12.31
N PHE A 33 -2.01 -1.31 -13.50
CA PHE A 33 -2.04 0.09 -13.86
C PHE A 33 -3.38 0.51 -14.48
N ALA A 34 -3.71 1.79 -14.33
CA ALA A 34 -4.78 2.41 -15.10
C ALA A 34 -4.33 2.63 -16.55
N PRO A 35 -5.24 2.56 -17.54
CA PRO A 35 -4.95 2.97 -18.91
C PRO A 35 -4.44 4.41 -18.96
N SER A 36 -3.51 4.70 -19.88
CA SER A 36 -2.83 6.01 -20.00
C SER A 36 -3.79 7.19 -20.22
N ASP A 37 -4.93 6.92 -20.81
CA ASP A 37 -5.98 7.87 -21.23
C ASP A 37 -7.15 7.94 -20.26
N SER A 38 -7.10 7.21 -19.17
CA SER A 38 -8.17 7.25 -18.16
C SER A 38 -8.02 8.51 -17.30
N PRO A 39 -8.97 9.45 -17.37
CA PRO A 39 -9.01 10.56 -16.43
C PRO A 39 -9.41 10.03 -15.06
N ASN A 40 -8.45 9.55 -14.30
CA ASN A 40 -8.70 9.03 -12.96
C ASN A 40 -8.87 10.21 -11.98
N THR A 41 -9.97 10.93 -12.13
CA THR A 41 -10.26 12.16 -11.38
C THR A 41 -11.21 11.95 -10.21
N ASP A 42 -11.92 10.84 -10.15
CA ASP A 42 -12.85 10.56 -9.05
C ASP A 42 -12.27 9.51 -8.09
N ALA A 43 -11.67 10.01 -7.01
CA ALA A 43 -11.07 9.19 -5.96
C ALA A 43 -12.10 8.42 -5.09
N SER A 44 -13.39 8.59 -5.33
CA SER A 44 -14.46 7.87 -4.62
C SER A 44 -14.82 6.53 -5.27
N ILE A 45 -14.38 6.32 -6.50
CA ILE A 45 -14.69 5.13 -7.30
C ILE A 45 -13.51 4.17 -7.29
N ILE A 46 -13.79 2.88 -7.36
CA ILE A 46 -12.78 1.85 -7.56
C ILE A 46 -12.02 2.16 -8.84
N PRO A 47 -10.69 2.28 -8.80
CA PRO A 47 -9.91 2.68 -9.98
C PRO A 47 -10.14 1.71 -11.14
N ALA A 48 -10.39 2.23 -12.32
CA ALA A 48 -10.39 1.46 -13.57
C ALA A 48 -8.93 1.13 -13.92
N THR A 49 -8.45 0.00 -13.44
CA THR A 49 -7.11 -0.52 -13.74
C THR A 49 -7.23 -1.80 -14.56
N GLU A 50 -6.10 -2.33 -15.04
CA GLU A 50 -6.02 -3.74 -15.42
C GLU A 50 -6.62 -4.62 -14.30
N PRO A 51 -7.22 -5.77 -14.62
CA PRO A 51 -7.68 -6.70 -13.60
C PRO A 51 -6.54 -7.14 -12.68
N ILE A 52 -6.79 -7.18 -11.37
CA ILE A 52 -5.86 -7.80 -10.43
C ILE A 52 -5.87 -9.32 -10.59
N SER A 53 -4.70 -9.93 -10.39
CA SER A 53 -4.49 -11.37 -10.52
C SER A 53 -3.41 -11.81 -9.52
N PRO A 54 -3.18 -13.13 -9.33
CA PRO A 54 -2.07 -13.59 -8.49
C PRO A 54 -0.69 -13.06 -8.90
N THR A 55 -0.51 -12.72 -10.18
CA THR A 55 0.75 -12.16 -10.70
C THR A 55 0.76 -10.63 -10.76
N LYS A 56 -0.41 -9.98 -10.70
CA LYS A 56 -0.59 -8.52 -10.59
C LYS A 56 -1.52 -8.19 -9.42
N PRO A 57 -1.11 -8.46 -8.16
CA PRO A 57 -2.01 -8.34 -7.02
C PRO A 57 -2.25 -6.91 -6.56
N ALA A 58 -1.34 -6.00 -6.85
CA ALA A 58 -1.28 -4.68 -6.24
C ALA A 58 -1.79 -3.56 -7.16
N ARG A 59 -2.23 -2.48 -6.55
CA ARG A 59 -2.50 -1.18 -7.15
C ARG A 59 -1.70 -0.09 -6.44
N CYS A 60 -1.44 1.01 -7.11
CA CYS A 60 -0.74 2.14 -6.53
C CYS A 60 -1.50 3.44 -6.81
N LEU A 61 -1.84 4.18 -5.75
CA LEU A 61 -2.26 5.57 -5.86
C LEU A 61 -1.03 6.46 -5.86
N LEU A 62 -0.90 7.31 -6.86
CA LEU A 62 0.10 8.36 -6.89
C LEU A 62 -0.56 9.71 -6.58
N LEU A 63 0.11 10.48 -5.75
CA LEU A 63 -0.30 11.84 -5.42
C LEU A 63 0.72 12.81 -6.03
N PHE A 64 0.20 13.77 -6.78
CA PHE A 64 1.01 14.81 -7.40
C PHE A 64 0.76 16.16 -6.74
N THR A 65 1.78 17.02 -6.71
CA THR A 65 1.65 18.44 -6.34
C THR A 65 0.88 19.19 -7.43
N PRO A 66 0.42 20.42 -7.16
CA PRO A 66 -0.17 21.27 -8.21
C PRO A 66 0.77 21.53 -9.39
N GLU A 67 2.08 21.46 -9.16
CA GLU A 67 3.14 21.63 -10.17
C GLU A 67 3.39 20.36 -11.00
N GLY A 68 2.70 19.25 -10.67
CA GLY A 68 2.81 17.98 -11.39
C GLY A 68 3.93 17.06 -10.90
N GLU A 69 4.56 17.35 -9.76
CA GLU A 69 5.58 16.49 -9.19
C GLU A 69 4.95 15.37 -8.33
N ALA A 70 5.45 14.14 -8.47
CA ALA A 70 5.02 13.05 -7.62
C ALA A 70 5.46 13.32 -6.16
N ALA A 71 4.49 13.47 -5.26
CA ALA A 71 4.71 13.86 -3.87
C ALA A 71 4.51 12.70 -2.87
N GLY A 72 3.82 11.66 -3.27
CA GLY A 72 3.57 10.50 -2.41
C GLY A 72 2.84 9.38 -3.12
N MET A 73 2.74 8.24 -2.45
CA MET A 73 2.07 7.06 -2.96
C MET A 73 1.38 6.28 -1.85
N ALA A 74 0.42 5.45 -2.24
CA ALA A 74 -0.14 4.37 -1.44
C ALA A 74 -0.24 3.12 -2.31
N LEU A 75 0.56 2.10 -2.02
CA LEU A 75 0.52 0.81 -2.68
C LEU A 75 -0.33 -0.14 -1.83
N TYR A 76 -1.28 -0.84 -2.45
CA TYR A 76 -2.28 -1.61 -1.72
C TYR A 76 -2.82 -2.78 -2.53
N PHE A 77 -3.44 -3.72 -1.82
CA PHE A 77 -4.16 -4.84 -2.39
C PHE A 77 -5.38 -5.20 -1.55
N TYR A 78 -6.28 -6.02 -2.10
CA TYR A 78 -7.46 -6.46 -1.36
C TYR A 78 -7.11 -7.64 -0.44
N ASN A 79 -7.62 -7.58 0.80
CA ASN A 79 -7.62 -8.68 1.73
C ASN A 79 -9.07 -9.15 2.02
N TYR A 80 -9.24 -10.15 2.87
CA TYR A 80 -10.55 -10.70 3.19
C TYR A 80 -10.68 -11.04 4.67
N SER A 81 -11.83 -10.76 5.24
CA SER A 81 -12.17 -11.15 6.61
C SER A 81 -13.23 -12.24 6.59
N THR A 82 -12.89 -13.45 6.99
CA THR A 82 -13.84 -14.57 7.14
C THR A 82 -14.88 -14.25 8.22
N TRP A 83 -14.48 -13.63 9.32
CA TRP A 83 -15.39 -13.28 10.42
C TRP A 83 -16.45 -12.24 10.03
N ARG A 84 -16.14 -11.37 9.08
CA ARG A 84 -17.06 -10.35 8.56
C ARG A 84 -17.68 -10.73 7.22
N SER A 85 -17.18 -11.78 6.59
CA SER A 85 -17.53 -12.19 5.21
C SER A 85 -17.42 -11.03 4.21
N ARG A 86 -16.39 -10.18 4.37
CA ARG A 86 -16.20 -8.95 3.58
C ARG A 86 -14.76 -8.79 3.15
N ALA A 87 -14.61 -8.17 1.98
CA ALA A 87 -13.32 -7.68 1.53
C ALA A 87 -12.83 -6.51 2.40
N GLY A 88 -11.55 -6.27 2.37
CA GLY A 88 -10.90 -5.09 2.89
C GLY A 88 -9.77 -4.65 1.98
N ILE A 89 -9.06 -3.64 2.38
CA ILE A 89 -7.80 -3.21 1.75
C ILE A 89 -6.67 -3.40 2.74
N TYR A 90 -5.58 -3.98 2.27
CA TYR A 90 -4.30 -3.96 2.95
C TYR A 90 -3.40 -2.94 2.25
N LEU A 91 -3.00 -1.93 2.99
CA LEU A 91 -2.03 -0.93 2.56
C LEU A 91 -0.64 -1.46 2.83
N GLU A 92 0.11 -1.76 1.78
CA GLU A 92 1.50 -2.24 1.88
C GLU A 92 2.43 -1.08 2.18
N ASP A 93 2.42 -0.05 1.34
CA ASP A 93 3.29 1.12 1.47
C ASP A 93 2.49 2.42 1.49
N LEU A 94 2.82 3.31 2.43
CA LEU A 94 2.39 4.69 2.46
C LEU A 94 3.61 5.60 2.58
N TYR A 95 3.86 6.38 1.55
CA TYR A 95 4.97 7.32 1.58
C TYR A 95 4.56 8.71 1.09
N VAL A 96 5.03 9.73 1.78
CA VAL A 96 4.95 11.14 1.36
C VAL A 96 6.34 11.75 1.53
N ARG A 97 6.86 12.32 0.45
CA ARG A 97 8.15 13.01 0.44
C ARG A 97 8.24 14.02 1.56
N GLU A 98 9.37 14.11 2.21
CA GLU A 98 9.58 15.01 3.35
C GLU A 98 9.22 16.46 3.01
N SER A 99 9.64 16.94 1.84
CA SER A 99 9.33 18.29 1.33
C SER A 99 7.83 18.57 1.11
N ALA A 100 7.03 17.50 1.05
CA ALA A 100 5.59 17.55 0.84
C ALA A 100 4.77 17.25 2.09
N ARG A 101 5.42 16.89 3.21
CA ARG A 101 4.75 16.62 4.49
C ARG A 101 4.09 17.87 5.07
N GLY A 102 3.18 17.67 6.03
CA GLY A 102 2.44 18.77 6.66
C GLY A 102 1.29 19.36 5.82
N LYS A 103 1.15 18.98 4.56
CA LYS A 103 0.12 19.46 3.62
C LYS A 103 -1.14 18.57 3.57
N GLY A 104 -1.26 17.59 4.45
CA GLY A 104 -2.41 16.68 4.51
C GLY A 104 -2.40 15.54 3.48
N TYR A 105 -1.33 15.35 2.72
CA TYR A 105 -1.25 14.38 1.64
C TYR A 105 -1.40 12.91 2.11
N GLY A 106 -0.80 12.55 3.25
CA GLY A 106 -1.01 11.23 3.85
C GLY A 106 -2.47 10.97 4.22
N LYS A 107 -3.15 11.98 4.81
CA LYS A 107 -4.60 11.89 5.09
C LYS A 107 -5.42 11.73 3.82
N LYS A 108 -5.04 12.43 2.74
CA LYS A 108 -5.73 12.34 1.45
C LYS A 108 -5.63 10.93 0.85
N LEU A 109 -4.43 10.34 0.85
CA LEU A 109 -4.22 8.96 0.39
C LEU A 109 -5.05 7.96 1.19
N LEU A 110 -4.97 8.00 2.53
CA LEU A 110 -5.75 7.10 3.40
C LEU A 110 -7.26 7.31 3.26
N SER A 111 -7.72 8.56 3.16
CA SER A 111 -9.13 8.86 2.92
C SER A 111 -9.61 8.29 1.58
N THR A 112 -8.78 8.33 0.54
CA THR A 112 -9.10 7.74 -0.76
C THR A 112 -9.25 6.22 -0.64
N LEU A 113 -8.35 5.54 0.06
CA LEU A 113 -8.45 4.09 0.30
C LEU A 113 -9.68 3.75 1.15
N ALA A 114 -9.98 4.53 2.19
CA ALA A 114 -11.18 4.33 3.00
C ALA A 114 -12.47 4.46 2.17
N LYS A 115 -12.54 5.44 1.25
CA LYS A 115 -13.67 5.57 0.30
C LYS A 115 -13.80 4.35 -0.62
N GLN A 116 -12.66 3.79 -1.09
CA GLN A 116 -12.68 2.57 -1.89
C GLN A 116 -13.17 1.38 -1.08
N VAL A 117 -12.76 1.23 0.20
CA VAL A 117 -13.30 0.19 1.09
C VAL A 117 -14.82 0.31 1.20
N LEU A 118 -15.33 1.52 1.43
CA LEU A 118 -16.78 1.74 1.54
C LEU A 118 -17.51 1.45 0.22
N ALA A 119 -16.92 1.82 -0.91
CA ALA A 119 -17.52 1.60 -2.23
C ALA A 119 -17.67 0.11 -2.60
N ILE A 120 -16.86 -0.78 -2.03
CA ILE A 120 -16.96 -2.24 -2.21
C ILE A 120 -17.74 -2.94 -1.09
N ASP A 121 -18.46 -2.20 -0.24
CA ASP A 121 -19.04 -2.71 1.01
C ASP A 121 -18.01 -3.47 1.88
N GLY A 122 -16.75 -3.00 1.86
CA GLY A 122 -15.64 -3.59 2.57
C GLY A 122 -15.70 -3.33 4.07
N GLY A 123 -14.93 -4.11 4.82
CA GLY A 123 -15.02 -4.12 6.28
C GLY A 123 -13.89 -3.42 7.02
N ARG A 124 -12.75 -3.16 6.36
CA ARG A 124 -11.56 -2.63 7.04
C ARG A 124 -10.47 -2.15 6.07
N LEU A 125 -9.60 -1.32 6.61
CA LEU A 125 -8.34 -0.91 6.01
C LEU A 125 -7.23 -1.27 7.01
N ASP A 126 -6.34 -2.18 6.64
CA ASP A 126 -5.25 -2.68 7.49
C ASP A 126 -3.89 -2.26 6.93
N TRP A 127 -2.91 -2.14 7.81
CA TRP A 127 -1.50 -1.95 7.46
C TRP A 127 -0.59 -2.37 8.61
N ALA A 128 0.70 -2.48 8.34
CA ALA A 128 1.74 -2.60 9.35
C ALA A 128 2.52 -1.28 9.47
N VAL A 129 3.14 -1.07 10.63
CA VAL A 129 4.03 0.06 10.88
C VAL A 129 5.19 -0.41 11.75
N LEU A 130 6.39 0.06 11.47
CA LEU A 130 7.59 -0.26 12.25
C LEU A 130 7.43 0.30 13.68
N LYS A 131 7.71 -0.52 14.68
CA LYS A 131 7.52 -0.17 16.09
C LYS A 131 8.28 1.09 16.53
N TRP A 132 9.43 1.37 15.90
CA TRP A 132 10.21 2.57 16.18
C TRP A 132 9.67 3.85 15.51
N ASN A 133 8.73 3.71 14.54
CA ASN A 133 8.20 4.84 13.77
C ASN A 133 7.05 5.55 14.52
N GLU A 134 7.38 6.06 15.71
CA GLU A 134 6.42 6.78 16.55
C GLU A 134 5.67 7.93 15.84
N PRO A 135 6.33 8.75 14.97
CA PRO A 135 5.62 9.80 14.26
C PRO A 135 4.48 9.27 13.39
N SER A 136 4.70 8.15 12.69
CA SER A 136 3.65 7.52 11.87
C SER A 136 2.59 6.87 12.75
N ILE A 137 2.96 6.22 13.85
CA ILE A 137 1.98 5.64 14.79
C ILE A 137 1.04 6.72 15.33
N LYS A 138 1.57 7.84 15.84
CA LYS A 138 0.77 8.97 16.32
C LYS A 138 -0.13 9.57 15.23
N PHE A 139 0.37 9.65 14.00
CA PHE A 139 -0.43 10.09 12.86
C PHE A 139 -1.61 9.14 12.61
N TYR A 140 -1.39 7.84 12.60
CA TYR A 140 -2.46 6.84 12.41
C TYR A 140 -3.48 6.86 13.56
N GLU A 141 -3.04 6.95 14.79
CA GLU A 141 -3.93 7.11 15.95
C GLU A 141 -4.79 8.37 15.84
N SER A 142 -4.22 9.48 15.35
CA SER A 142 -4.94 10.75 15.16
C SER A 142 -6.08 10.69 14.15
N ILE A 143 -6.12 9.68 13.29
CA ILE A 143 -7.18 9.45 12.30
C ILE A 143 -8.09 8.28 12.66
N GLY A 144 -7.97 7.74 13.90
CA GLY A 144 -8.84 6.71 14.42
C GLY A 144 -8.36 5.28 14.25
N ALA A 145 -7.12 5.07 13.81
CA ALA A 145 -6.52 3.73 13.79
C ALA A 145 -6.13 3.28 15.21
N TYR A 146 -6.07 1.98 15.42
CA TYR A 146 -5.63 1.38 16.67
C TYR A 146 -4.71 0.18 16.41
N ALA A 147 -3.77 -0.04 17.31
CA ALA A 147 -2.83 -1.15 17.21
C ALA A 147 -3.50 -2.49 17.55
N MET A 148 -3.19 -3.53 16.75
CA MET A 148 -3.68 -4.91 16.96
C MET A 148 -2.70 -5.67 17.85
N ASN A 149 -2.58 -5.30 19.14
CA ASN A 149 -1.53 -5.78 20.04
C ASN A 149 -1.61 -7.28 20.37
N ASP A 150 -2.78 -7.90 20.22
CA ASP A 150 -2.99 -9.33 20.51
C ASP A 150 -2.56 -10.23 19.32
N TRP A 151 -2.13 -9.65 18.21
CA TRP A 151 -1.72 -10.36 17.02
C TRP A 151 -0.23 -10.22 16.77
N VAL A 152 0.39 -11.32 16.35
CA VAL A 152 1.79 -11.34 15.91
C VAL A 152 1.80 -11.71 14.42
N GLY A 153 2.42 -10.88 13.61
CA GLY A 153 2.67 -11.20 12.20
C GLY A 153 3.67 -12.35 12.10
N MET A 154 3.33 -13.38 11.32
CA MET A 154 4.22 -14.50 11.02
C MET A 154 4.55 -14.50 9.53
N ARG A 155 5.78 -14.84 9.19
CA ARG A 155 6.27 -14.91 7.81
C ARG A 155 7.09 -16.18 7.61
N VAL A 156 6.97 -16.78 6.45
CA VAL A 156 7.92 -17.74 5.92
C VAL A 156 8.31 -17.29 4.51
N ASP A 157 9.59 -17.24 4.23
CA ASP A 157 10.18 -16.81 2.96
C ASP A 157 11.42 -17.62 2.59
N GLY A 158 12.02 -17.29 1.44
CA GLY A 158 13.26 -17.89 0.95
C GLY A 158 13.23 -19.44 0.97
N GLU A 159 14.28 -20.04 1.53
CA GLU A 159 14.37 -21.51 1.65
C GLU A 159 13.29 -22.11 2.56
N GLY A 160 12.74 -21.31 3.49
CA GLY A 160 11.63 -21.75 4.35
C GLY A 160 10.38 -22.11 3.55
N LEU A 161 10.10 -21.40 2.46
CA LEU A 161 8.97 -21.71 1.57
C LEU A 161 9.14 -23.08 0.91
N ASN A 162 10.35 -23.39 0.41
CA ASN A 162 10.65 -24.68 -0.21
C ASN A 162 10.50 -25.81 0.80
N LYS A 163 11.01 -25.63 2.02
CA LYS A 163 10.85 -26.61 3.10
C LYS A 163 9.39 -26.83 3.46
N LEU A 164 8.62 -25.76 3.59
CA LEU A 164 7.20 -25.86 3.91
C LEU A 164 6.41 -26.55 2.78
N ALA A 165 6.72 -26.27 1.52
CA ALA A 165 6.07 -26.88 0.37
C ALA A 165 6.31 -28.39 0.29
N SER A 166 7.47 -28.87 0.74
CA SER A 166 7.87 -30.31 0.70
C SER A 166 7.51 -31.11 1.97
N LEU A 167 6.78 -30.52 2.94
CA LEU A 167 6.44 -31.23 4.18
C LEU A 167 5.49 -32.45 3.99
N THR A 168 4.79 -32.50 2.87
CA THR A 168 3.76 -33.54 2.58
C THR A 168 4.07 -34.38 1.36
N ASP A 169 5.26 -34.25 0.78
CA ASP A 169 5.78 -35.07 -0.33
C ASP A 169 6.51 -36.35 0.22
#